data_ba4650bc35f0d08ee24f4797b0cd5cde
#
_entry.id   ba4650bc35f0d08ee24f4797b0cd5cde
#
_cell.length_a   1.000
_cell.length_b   1.000
_cell.length_c   1.000
_cell.angle_alpha   90.00
_cell.angle_beta   90.00
_cell.angle_gamma   90.00
#
_symmetry.space_group_name_H-M   'P 1'
#
loop_
_entity.id
_entity.type
_entity.pdbx_description
1 polymer ?
#
loop_
_entity_poly.entity_id
_entity_poly.type
_entity_poly.pdbx_seq_one_letter_code
_entity_poly.pdbx_strand_id
1 'polypeptide(L)'
;MKRRLLTLLLTLVFCVTSDVYKRQVPAAAAVTQMSATDKISAMEKMLYGTEQAGALVGRMDSLEDDVYGTVTSDAILDRIDNLYDYLKGSPASNEAGFLTKLNAIEWQFNESMSGGPAKTRIEAVEMMLNGKIDEGSLSSRLEALANIAFTDGVISVESVTLPKDSVIKVEFTEELSSREDKAGEPVHFKIADNVYVNDVLVLPKGALGEGTIKKVVQPRSFGRDARIDVDFTHVYALD
;
A
#
# COMPACT_ATOMS: atom_id res chain seq x y z
N MET A 1 16.50 -34.41 4.52
CA MET A 1 17.45 -33.29 4.32
C MET A 1 16.73 -32.01 4.74
N LYS A 2 17.15 -31.39 5.84
CA LYS A 2 16.52 -30.18 6.38
C LYS A 2 16.98 -28.97 5.55
N ARG A 3 16.07 -28.35 4.78
CA ARG A 3 16.32 -27.08 4.10
C ARG A 3 16.47 -26.00 5.17
N ARG A 4 17.66 -25.43 5.26
CA ARG A 4 17.93 -24.25 6.09
C ARG A 4 17.40 -23.02 5.35
N LEU A 5 16.35 -22.40 5.88
CA LEU A 5 15.92 -21.09 5.47
C LEU A 5 17.04 -20.11 5.80
N LEU A 6 17.69 -19.56 4.79
CA LEU A 6 18.72 -18.54 4.96
C LEU A 6 18.00 -17.18 5.03
N THR A 7 17.71 -16.71 6.23
CA THR A 7 17.20 -15.36 6.47
C THR A 7 18.35 -14.38 6.21
N LEU A 8 18.35 -13.73 5.06
CA LEU A 8 19.34 -12.70 4.72
C LEU A 8 18.94 -11.41 5.43
N LEU A 9 19.65 -11.06 6.48
CA LEU A 9 19.51 -9.78 7.19
C LEU A 9 20.20 -8.71 6.35
N LEU A 10 19.46 -7.96 5.53
CA LEU A 10 20.00 -6.86 4.75
C LEU A 10 19.76 -5.54 5.50
N THR A 11 20.80 -5.01 6.10
CA THR A 11 20.79 -3.68 6.71
C THR A 11 21.02 -2.65 5.61
N LEU A 12 19.98 -1.90 5.23
CA LEU A 12 20.08 -0.91 4.16
C LEU A 12 20.39 0.46 4.76
N VAL A 13 21.55 1.01 4.43
CA VAL A 13 21.92 2.40 4.74
C VAL A 13 21.59 3.25 3.52
N PHE A 14 20.57 4.11 3.64
CA PHE A 14 20.26 5.10 2.63
C PHE A 14 21.28 6.25 2.67
N CYS A 15 22.34 6.19 1.87
CA CYS A 15 23.23 7.32 1.63
C CYS A 15 22.65 8.22 0.54
N VAL A 16 22.04 9.34 0.94
CA VAL A 16 21.73 10.44 0.01
C VAL A 16 22.92 11.38 -0.01
N THR A 17 23.74 11.31 -1.06
CA THR A 17 24.80 12.29 -1.30
C THR A 17 24.18 13.64 -1.64
N SER A 18 24.45 14.63 -0.80
CA SER A 18 24.05 16.03 -1.03
C SER A 18 25.01 16.67 -2.02
N ASP A 19 24.76 16.52 -3.31
CA ASP A 19 25.32 17.39 -4.31
C ASP A 19 24.45 18.65 -4.38
N VAL A 20 25.06 19.79 -4.04
CA VAL A 20 24.46 21.12 -4.22
C VAL A 20 24.42 21.42 -5.72
N TYR A 21 23.45 20.87 -6.41
CA TYR A 21 23.13 21.25 -7.77
C TYR A 21 22.27 22.51 -7.72
N LYS A 22 22.74 23.62 -8.33
CA LYS A 22 21.94 24.81 -8.58
C LYS A 22 20.66 24.37 -9.31
N ARG A 23 19.55 24.44 -8.61
CA ARG A 23 18.22 24.15 -9.11
C ARG A 23 17.91 25.07 -10.29
N GLN A 24 18.11 24.61 -11.51
CA GLN A 24 17.23 25.01 -12.58
C GLN A 24 15.88 24.39 -12.20
N VAL A 25 14.90 25.22 -11.86
CA VAL A 25 13.52 24.79 -11.66
C VAL A 25 13.09 24.18 -13.00
N PRO A 26 12.94 22.85 -13.14
CA PRO A 26 12.30 22.32 -14.33
C PRO A 26 10.90 22.95 -14.35
N ALA A 27 10.50 23.46 -15.53
CA ALA A 27 9.12 23.84 -15.77
C ALA A 27 8.25 22.73 -15.17
N ALA A 28 7.33 23.11 -14.28
CA ALA A 28 6.52 22.21 -13.48
C ALA A 28 6.14 21.00 -14.36
N ALA A 29 6.66 19.84 -14.01
CA ALA A 29 6.17 18.60 -14.59
C ALA A 29 4.66 18.66 -14.37
N ALA A 30 3.88 18.71 -15.45
CA ALA A 30 2.44 18.68 -15.35
C ALA A 30 2.14 17.41 -14.56
N VAL A 31 1.60 17.59 -13.36
CA VAL A 31 1.04 16.45 -12.61
C VAL A 31 0.01 15.88 -13.56
N THR A 32 0.30 14.72 -14.14
CA THR A 32 -0.61 14.08 -15.08
C THR A 32 -1.80 13.65 -14.23
N GLN A 33 -2.84 14.49 -14.25
CA GLN A 33 -4.07 14.22 -13.52
C GLN A 33 -4.66 12.94 -14.11
N MET A 34 -4.93 11.96 -13.24
CA MET A 34 -5.54 10.69 -13.66
C MET A 34 -6.84 10.96 -14.38
N SER A 35 -7.08 10.26 -15.50
CA SER A 35 -8.36 10.36 -16.19
C SER A 35 -9.49 9.77 -15.33
N ALA A 36 -10.72 10.16 -15.60
CA ALA A 36 -11.90 9.59 -14.93
C ALA A 36 -11.97 8.07 -15.06
N THR A 37 -11.62 7.54 -16.22
CA THR A 37 -11.58 6.09 -16.47
C THR A 37 -10.49 5.41 -15.63
N ASP A 38 -9.31 6.01 -15.53
CA ASP A 38 -8.22 5.45 -14.72
C ASP A 38 -8.56 5.47 -13.24
N LYS A 39 -9.26 6.53 -12.75
CA LYS A 39 -9.75 6.59 -11.37
C LYS A 39 -10.74 5.46 -11.07
N ILE A 40 -11.72 5.23 -11.95
CA ILE A 40 -12.67 4.13 -11.79
C ILE A 40 -11.94 2.78 -11.79
N SER A 41 -11.04 2.54 -12.74
CA SER A 41 -10.26 1.30 -12.79
C SER A 41 -9.39 1.11 -11.54
N ALA A 42 -8.82 2.19 -11.01
CA ALA A 42 -8.06 2.15 -9.76
C ALA A 42 -8.96 1.82 -8.55
N MET A 43 -10.15 2.43 -8.44
CA MET A 43 -11.12 2.15 -7.37
C MET A 43 -11.58 0.69 -7.40
N GLU A 44 -11.88 0.15 -8.58
CA GLU A 44 -12.27 -1.25 -8.73
C GLU A 44 -11.14 -2.23 -8.33
N LYS A 45 -9.90 -1.91 -8.70
CA LYS A 45 -8.73 -2.69 -8.24
C LYS A 45 -8.57 -2.64 -6.73
N MET A 46 -8.78 -1.47 -6.12
CA MET A 46 -8.71 -1.31 -4.66
C MET A 46 -9.79 -2.13 -3.94
N LEU A 47 -11.02 -2.12 -4.46
CA LEU A 47 -12.18 -2.76 -3.81
C LEU A 47 -12.31 -4.23 -4.16
N TYR A 48 -12.13 -4.60 -5.43
CA TYR A 48 -12.43 -5.93 -5.96
C TYR A 48 -11.19 -6.70 -6.45
N GLY A 49 -10.05 -6.03 -6.59
CA GLY A 49 -8.82 -6.62 -7.11
C GLY A 49 -8.73 -6.65 -8.65
N THR A 50 -9.82 -6.38 -9.35
CA THR A 50 -9.89 -6.43 -10.82
C THR A 50 -10.79 -5.34 -11.38
N GLU A 51 -10.48 -4.86 -12.58
CA GLU A 51 -11.36 -3.95 -13.31
C GLU A 51 -12.65 -4.66 -13.73
N GLN A 52 -13.76 -3.92 -13.68
CA GLN A 52 -15.07 -4.41 -14.07
C GLN A 52 -15.40 -4.03 -15.51
N ALA A 53 -16.18 -4.87 -16.19
CA ALA A 53 -16.69 -4.57 -17.52
C ALA A 53 -17.94 -3.69 -17.45
N GLY A 54 -18.14 -2.85 -18.46
CA GLY A 54 -19.37 -2.07 -18.59
C GLY A 54 -19.14 -0.60 -18.90
N ALA A 55 -20.24 0.13 -19.02
CA ALA A 55 -20.23 1.58 -19.25
C ALA A 55 -19.77 2.31 -17.99
N LEU A 56 -19.06 3.44 -18.17
CA LEU A 56 -18.46 4.24 -17.09
C LEU A 56 -19.48 4.58 -16.00
N VAL A 57 -20.68 5.02 -16.38
CA VAL A 57 -21.73 5.40 -15.41
C VAL A 57 -22.17 4.18 -14.60
N GLY A 58 -22.44 3.05 -15.24
CA GLY A 58 -22.87 1.84 -14.52
C GLY A 58 -21.79 1.27 -13.60
N ARG A 59 -20.51 1.38 -13.96
CA ARG A 59 -19.36 1.02 -13.09
C ARG A 59 -19.32 1.94 -11.87
N MET A 60 -19.52 3.25 -12.07
CA MET A 60 -19.56 4.22 -10.98
C MET A 60 -20.76 3.99 -10.04
N ASP A 61 -21.94 3.72 -10.61
CA ASP A 61 -23.15 3.40 -9.82
C ASP A 61 -22.90 2.18 -8.93
N SER A 62 -22.27 1.12 -9.46
CA SER A 62 -21.94 -0.08 -8.69
C SER A 62 -20.94 0.19 -7.57
N LEU A 63 -19.92 1.03 -7.83
CA LEU A 63 -18.94 1.43 -6.82
C LEU A 63 -19.58 2.21 -5.67
N GLU A 64 -20.46 3.18 -5.97
CA GLU A 64 -21.17 3.94 -4.92
C GLU A 64 -22.14 3.07 -4.13
N ASP A 65 -22.87 2.19 -4.81
CA ASP A 65 -23.79 1.26 -4.15
C ASP A 65 -23.07 0.34 -3.17
N ASP A 66 -21.94 -0.26 -3.61
CA ASP A 66 -21.14 -1.10 -2.74
C ASP A 66 -20.49 -0.32 -1.57
N VAL A 67 -19.99 0.90 -1.83
CA VAL A 67 -19.28 1.66 -0.81
C VAL A 67 -20.25 2.40 0.12
N TYR A 68 -21.25 3.08 -0.40
CA TYR A 68 -22.17 3.91 0.38
C TYR A 68 -23.54 3.28 0.62
N GLY A 69 -23.91 2.25 -0.16
CA GLY A 69 -25.25 1.66 -0.16
C GLY A 69 -26.27 2.51 -0.90
N THR A 70 -25.84 3.49 -1.67
CA THR A 70 -26.70 4.39 -2.43
C THR A 70 -25.93 5.08 -3.53
N VAL A 71 -26.63 5.35 -4.66
CA VAL A 71 -26.07 6.07 -5.80
C VAL A 71 -26.42 7.55 -5.69
N THR A 72 -25.42 8.42 -5.84
CA THR A 72 -25.64 9.88 -5.79
C THR A 72 -26.11 10.43 -7.14
N SER A 73 -26.74 11.61 -7.13
CA SER A 73 -27.26 12.28 -8.34
C SER A 73 -26.35 13.39 -8.88
N ASP A 74 -25.14 13.52 -8.32
CA ASP A 74 -24.18 14.55 -8.70
C ASP A 74 -23.62 14.32 -10.11
N ALA A 75 -22.87 15.29 -10.64
CA ALA A 75 -22.22 15.14 -11.92
C ALA A 75 -21.18 13.99 -11.88
N ILE A 76 -21.12 13.19 -12.94
CA ILE A 76 -20.32 11.96 -12.96
C ILE A 76 -18.84 12.19 -12.59
N LEU A 77 -18.25 13.32 -12.98
CA LEU A 77 -16.85 13.61 -12.67
C LEU A 77 -16.68 13.92 -11.17
N ASP A 78 -17.61 14.65 -10.58
CA ASP A 78 -17.58 14.96 -9.15
C ASP A 78 -17.77 13.70 -8.31
N ARG A 79 -18.68 12.80 -8.72
CA ARG A 79 -18.87 11.49 -8.09
C ARG A 79 -17.58 10.66 -8.10
N ILE A 80 -16.89 10.60 -9.25
CA ILE A 80 -15.64 9.89 -9.41
C ILE A 80 -14.56 10.47 -8.50
N ASP A 81 -14.42 11.79 -8.48
CA ASP A 81 -13.40 12.47 -7.69
C ASP A 81 -13.67 12.30 -6.19
N ASN A 82 -14.90 12.49 -5.75
CA ASN A 82 -15.31 12.34 -4.35
C ASN A 82 -15.09 10.91 -3.84
N LEU A 83 -15.50 9.89 -4.60
CA LEU A 83 -15.30 8.50 -4.18
C LEU A 83 -13.82 8.11 -4.19
N TYR A 84 -13.05 8.56 -5.20
CA TYR A 84 -11.62 8.31 -5.26
C TYR A 84 -10.88 8.91 -4.05
N ASP A 85 -11.20 10.17 -3.71
CA ASP A 85 -10.63 10.86 -2.56
C ASP A 85 -11.07 10.22 -1.23
N TYR A 86 -12.32 9.75 -1.14
CA TYR A 86 -12.81 9.02 0.03
C TYR A 86 -12.05 7.71 0.24
N LEU A 87 -11.80 6.95 -0.83
CA LEU A 87 -11.09 5.66 -0.73
C LEU A 87 -9.60 5.85 -0.38
N LYS A 88 -8.94 6.78 -1.05
CA LYS A 88 -7.50 7.00 -0.85
C LYS A 88 -7.15 7.91 0.31
N GLY A 89 -8.06 8.75 0.73
CA GLY A 89 -7.76 9.91 1.55
C GLY A 89 -7.38 11.12 0.69
N SER A 90 -7.78 12.30 1.13
CA SER A 90 -7.41 13.55 0.48
C SER A 90 -6.24 14.19 1.20
N PRO A 91 -5.17 14.63 0.49
CA PRO A 91 -4.07 15.37 1.09
C PRO A 91 -4.49 16.68 1.78
N ALA A 92 -5.69 17.19 1.46
CA ALA A 92 -6.28 18.38 2.05
C ALA A 92 -7.10 18.08 3.32
N SER A 93 -7.35 16.83 3.64
CA SER A 93 -8.10 16.38 4.82
C SER A 93 -7.17 15.77 5.85
N ASN A 94 -7.44 16.03 7.13
CA ASN A 94 -6.78 15.33 8.24
C ASN A 94 -7.52 14.03 8.61
N GLU A 95 -8.55 13.67 7.84
CA GLU A 95 -9.30 12.44 8.05
C GLU A 95 -8.65 11.27 7.29
N ALA A 96 -8.59 10.13 7.94
CA ALA A 96 -8.10 8.90 7.33
C ALA A 96 -9.04 8.49 6.19
N GLY A 97 -8.47 8.21 5.01
CA GLY A 97 -9.21 7.60 3.90
C GLY A 97 -9.69 6.18 4.26
N PHE A 98 -10.60 5.66 3.48
CA PHE A 98 -11.18 4.32 3.67
C PHE A 98 -10.10 3.22 3.79
N LEU A 99 -9.11 3.22 2.88
CA LEU A 99 -8.04 2.22 2.90
C LEU A 99 -7.13 2.38 4.11
N THR A 100 -6.82 3.62 4.51
CA THR A 100 -6.04 3.90 5.72
C THR A 100 -6.76 3.41 6.97
N LYS A 101 -8.09 3.63 7.06
CA LYS A 101 -8.91 3.09 8.15
C LYS A 101 -8.87 1.56 8.19
N LEU A 102 -9.02 0.90 7.03
CA LEU A 102 -8.95 -0.56 6.95
C LEU A 102 -7.57 -1.09 7.37
N ASN A 103 -6.49 -0.45 6.90
CA ASN A 103 -5.13 -0.80 7.28
C ASN A 103 -4.92 -0.69 8.80
N ALA A 104 -5.40 0.40 9.42
CA ALA A 104 -5.30 0.63 10.86
C ALA A 104 -6.10 -0.42 11.66
N ILE A 105 -7.28 -0.80 11.19
CA ILE A 105 -8.11 -1.84 11.82
C ILE A 105 -7.41 -3.19 11.75
N GLU A 106 -6.93 -3.61 10.59
CA GLU A 106 -6.18 -4.87 10.45
C GLU A 106 -4.93 -4.88 11.34
N TRP A 107 -4.20 -3.77 11.37
CA TRP A 107 -3.02 -3.67 12.22
C TRP A 107 -3.35 -3.80 13.70
N GLN A 108 -4.49 -3.21 14.14
CA GLN A 108 -4.93 -3.29 15.54
C GLN A 108 -5.17 -4.73 16.00
N PHE A 109 -5.67 -5.60 15.11
CA PHE A 109 -5.99 -7.00 15.47
C PHE A 109 -4.86 -7.99 15.14
N ASN A 110 -4.12 -7.75 14.07
CA ASN A 110 -3.17 -8.72 13.52
C ASN A 110 -1.70 -8.27 13.65
N GLU A 111 -1.43 -7.05 14.13
CA GLU A 111 -0.11 -6.41 14.11
C GLU A 111 0.58 -6.47 12.73
N SER A 112 -0.22 -6.52 11.68
CA SER A 112 0.22 -6.58 10.29
C SER A 112 -0.90 -6.15 9.36
N MET A 113 -0.55 -5.66 8.15
CA MET A 113 -1.51 -5.35 7.10
C MET A 113 -1.61 -6.52 6.12
N SER A 114 -2.81 -6.70 5.58
CA SER A 114 -3.04 -7.65 4.48
C SER A 114 -2.96 -6.92 3.14
N GLY A 115 -2.45 -7.61 2.12
CA GLY A 115 -2.59 -7.16 0.73
C GLY A 115 -3.93 -7.60 0.11
N GLY A 116 -4.28 -6.97 -1.01
CA GLY A 116 -5.42 -7.39 -1.81
C GLY A 116 -6.67 -6.52 -1.68
N PRO A 117 -7.81 -6.99 -2.23
CA PRO A 117 -9.02 -6.20 -2.37
C PRO A 117 -9.63 -5.83 -1.01
N ALA A 118 -10.04 -4.57 -0.85
CA ALA A 118 -10.57 -4.07 0.41
C ALA A 118 -11.82 -4.82 0.87
N LYS A 119 -12.70 -5.20 -0.06
CA LYS A 119 -13.91 -5.99 0.25
C LYS A 119 -13.54 -7.31 0.93
N THR A 120 -12.63 -8.09 0.34
CA THR A 120 -12.18 -9.36 0.90
C THR A 120 -11.49 -9.19 2.26
N ARG A 121 -10.75 -8.10 2.43
CA ARG A 121 -10.07 -7.79 3.70
C ARG A 121 -11.06 -7.46 4.81
N ILE A 122 -12.10 -6.65 4.53
CA ILE A 122 -13.19 -6.38 5.47
C ILE A 122 -13.88 -7.68 5.87
N GLU A 123 -14.25 -8.51 4.88
CA GLU A 123 -14.89 -9.82 5.10
C GLU A 123 -14.04 -10.74 5.99
N ALA A 124 -12.72 -10.72 5.80
CA ALA A 124 -11.80 -11.50 6.64
C ALA A 124 -11.77 -11.02 8.08
N VAL A 125 -11.76 -9.70 8.33
CA VAL A 125 -11.81 -9.13 9.68
C VAL A 125 -13.15 -9.45 10.35
N GLU A 126 -14.26 -9.29 9.64
CA GLU A 126 -15.60 -9.63 10.15
C GLU A 126 -15.71 -11.11 10.53
N MET A 127 -15.23 -11.99 9.64
CA MET A 127 -15.22 -13.42 9.90
C MET A 127 -14.38 -13.77 11.13
N MET A 128 -13.25 -13.09 11.32
CA MET A 128 -12.39 -13.29 12.49
C MET A 128 -13.06 -12.81 13.78
N LEU A 129 -13.73 -11.65 13.76
CA LEU A 129 -14.32 -11.03 14.95
C LEU A 129 -15.72 -11.57 15.28
N ASN A 130 -16.58 -11.71 14.25
CA ASN A 130 -18.00 -11.99 14.39
C ASN A 130 -18.37 -13.42 13.97
N GLY A 131 -17.45 -14.15 13.33
CA GLY A 131 -17.72 -15.49 12.77
C GLY A 131 -18.66 -15.49 11.56
N LYS A 132 -18.97 -14.34 10.99
CA LYS A 132 -19.83 -14.15 9.82
C LYS A 132 -19.46 -12.88 9.08
N ILE A 133 -19.85 -12.80 7.81
CA ILE A 133 -19.77 -11.56 7.01
C ILE A 133 -21.03 -10.74 7.34
N ASP A 134 -20.84 -9.45 7.63
CA ASP A 134 -21.94 -8.54 7.93
C ASP A 134 -22.58 -8.00 6.64
N GLU A 135 -23.85 -7.59 6.74
CA GLU A 135 -24.60 -7.00 5.64
C GLU A 135 -24.44 -5.47 5.63
N GLY A 136 -24.68 -4.84 4.47
CA GLY A 136 -24.65 -3.39 4.30
C GLY A 136 -23.48 -2.89 3.46
N SER A 137 -23.39 -1.57 3.35
CA SER A 137 -22.34 -0.90 2.56
C SER A 137 -20.97 -1.09 3.18
N LEU A 138 -19.91 -1.04 2.35
CA LEU A 138 -18.55 -1.21 2.83
C LEU A 138 -18.16 -0.11 3.82
N SER A 139 -18.67 1.12 3.66
CA SER A 139 -18.43 2.20 4.61
C SER A 139 -19.03 1.92 5.98
N SER A 140 -20.28 1.48 6.04
CA SER A 140 -20.96 1.18 7.32
C SER A 140 -20.32 -0.02 8.03
N ARG A 141 -19.89 -1.03 7.29
CA ARG A 141 -19.18 -2.19 7.81
C ARG A 141 -17.81 -1.81 8.36
N LEU A 142 -17.06 -0.96 7.61
CA LEU A 142 -15.77 -0.44 8.07
C LEU A 142 -15.89 0.40 9.35
N GLU A 143 -16.93 1.27 9.44
CA GLU A 143 -17.20 2.05 10.64
C GLU A 143 -17.55 1.15 11.85
N ALA A 144 -18.34 0.09 11.63
CA ALA A 144 -18.62 -0.89 12.68
C ALA A 144 -17.34 -1.54 13.20
N LEU A 145 -16.43 -1.95 12.29
CA LEU A 145 -15.12 -2.51 12.67
C LEU A 145 -14.23 -1.48 13.37
N ALA A 146 -14.24 -0.21 12.93
CA ALA A 146 -13.50 0.87 13.61
C ALA A 146 -13.96 1.07 15.05
N ASN A 147 -15.27 1.02 15.31
CA ASN A 147 -15.85 1.12 16.66
C ASN A 147 -15.48 -0.08 17.57
N ILE A 148 -15.19 -1.24 16.98
CA ILE A 148 -14.67 -2.39 17.73
C ILE A 148 -13.16 -2.24 18.00
N ALA A 149 -12.41 -1.75 17.02
CA ALA A 149 -10.95 -1.64 17.08
C ALA A 149 -10.48 -0.48 17.96
N PHE A 150 -11.21 0.64 17.99
CA PHE A 150 -10.82 1.89 18.64
C PHE A 150 -11.93 2.38 19.58
N THR A 151 -11.56 2.91 20.74
CA THR A 151 -12.51 3.25 21.83
C THR A 151 -13.61 4.25 21.42
N ASP A 152 -13.31 5.15 20.48
CA ASP A 152 -14.20 6.17 19.98
C ASP A 152 -14.52 6.00 18.48
N GLY A 153 -14.06 4.91 17.87
CA GLY A 153 -14.16 4.65 16.43
C GLY A 153 -13.35 5.63 15.56
N VAL A 154 -12.60 6.54 16.17
CA VAL A 154 -11.84 7.57 15.45
C VAL A 154 -10.43 7.09 15.15
N ILE A 155 -10.05 7.18 13.88
CA ILE A 155 -8.69 6.91 13.42
C ILE A 155 -8.09 8.25 13.02
N SER A 156 -7.21 8.78 13.87
CA SER A 156 -6.45 10.00 13.57
C SER A 156 -5.24 9.69 12.71
N VAL A 157 -4.98 10.54 11.72
CA VAL A 157 -3.76 10.50 10.92
C VAL A 157 -2.86 11.66 11.31
N GLU A 158 -1.57 11.40 11.38
CA GLU A 158 -0.56 12.39 11.71
C GLU A 158 0.56 12.33 10.68
N SER A 159 0.91 13.48 10.09
CA SER A 159 2.01 13.56 9.14
C SER A 159 3.34 13.64 9.88
N VAL A 160 4.20 12.66 9.64
CA VAL A 160 5.56 12.64 10.17
C VAL A 160 6.58 12.47 9.05
N THR A 161 7.79 12.94 9.26
CA THR A 161 8.89 12.75 8.31
C THR A 161 9.83 11.68 8.81
N LEU A 162 10.03 10.63 8.01
CA LEU A 162 11.02 9.61 8.30
C LEU A 162 12.43 10.25 8.29
N PRO A 163 13.20 10.17 9.39
CA PRO A 163 14.53 10.72 9.44
C PRO A 163 15.44 10.17 8.33
N LYS A 164 16.32 11.03 7.82
CA LYS A 164 17.36 10.59 6.90
C LYS A 164 18.21 9.48 7.56
N ASP A 165 18.63 8.51 6.78
CA ASP A 165 19.43 7.37 7.22
C ASP A 165 18.69 6.40 8.19
N SER A 166 17.36 6.44 8.22
CA SER A 166 16.56 5.42 8.92
C SER A 166 16.83 4.04 8.35
N VAL A 167 16.99 3.06 9.26
CA VAL A 167 17.20 1.67 8.88
C VAL A 167 15.88 0.93 8.92
N ILE A 168 15.46 0.38 7.77
CA ILE A 168 14.23 -0.38 7.63
C ILE A 168 14.59 -1.82 7.30
N LYS A 169 14.04 -2.76 8.04
CA LYS A 169 14.20 -4.18 7.81
C LYS A 169 13.11 -4.67 6.86
N VAL A 170 13.53 -5.32 5.79
CA VAL A 170 12.63 -5.86 4.77
C VAL A 170 12.81 -7.36 4.61
N GLU A 171 11.78 -8.03 4.14
CA GLU A 171 11.77 -9.45 3.78
C GLU A 171 11.27 -9.58 2.34
N PHE A 172 12.06 -10.19 1.47
CA PHE A 172 11.63 -10.47 0.10
C PHE A 172 10.48 -11.48 0.10
N THR A 173 9.49 -11.25 -0.75
CA THR A 173 8.34 -12.16 -0.90
C THR A 173 8.65 -13.35 -1.79
N GLU A 174 9.75 -13.27 -2.52
CA GLU A 174 10.25 -14.28 -3.45
C GLU A 174 11.74 -14.54 -3.25
N GLU A 175 12.20 -15.73 -3.64
CA GLU A 175 13.62 -16.08 -3.59
C GLU A 175 14.37 -15.40 -4.74
N LEU A 176 15.43 -14.65 -4.41
CA LEU A 176 16.29 -14.03 -5.41
C LEU A 176 17.47 -14.95 -5.76
N SER A 177 17.67 -15.17 -7.04
CA SER A 177 18.70 -16.06 -7.58
C SER A 177 19.61 -15.35 -8.57
N SER A 178 20.90 -15.26 -8.26
CA SER A 178 21.87 -14.67 -9.20
C SER A 178 22.04 -15.46 -10.51
N ARG A 179 21.50 -16.68 -10.60
CA ARG A 179 21.56 -17.52 -11.81
C ARG A 179 20.34 -17.32 -12.71
N GLU A 180 19.19 -17.00 -12.13
CA GLU A 180 17.90 -16.96 -12.82
C GLU A 180 17.45 -15.52 -13.08
N ASP A 181 17.65 -14.63 -12.07
CA ASP A 181 17.18 -13.27 -12.15
C ASP A 181 18.11 -12.36 -12.97
N LYS A 182 17.54 -11.29 -13.52
CA LYS A 182 18.22 -10.33 -14.42
C LYS A 182 18.03 -8.91 -13.94
N ALA A 183 18.99 -8.06 -14.32
CA ALA A 183 18.83 -6.63 -14.12
C ALA A 183 17.62 -6.09 -14.89
N GLY A 184 16.82 -5.24 -14.22
CA GLY A 184 15.59 -4.68 -14.71
C GLY A 184 14.32 -5.44 -14.28
N GLU A 185 14.43 -6.63 -13.68
CA GLU A 185 13.28 -7.36 -13.16
C GLU A 185 12.74 -6.72 -11.88
N PRO A 186 11.41 -6.70 -11.68
CA PRO A 186 10.79 -6.20 -10.47
C PRO A 186 11.11 -7.14 -9.30
N VAL A 187 11.15 -6.57 -8.10
CA VAL A 187 11.34 -7.29 -6.83
C VAL A 187 10.28 -6.82 -5.86
N HIS A 188 9.64 -7.75 -5.18
CA HIS A 188 8.64 -7.46 -4.17
C HIS A 188 9.17 -7.81 -2.78
N PHE A 189 8.84 -6.98 -1.82
CA PHE A 189 9.24 -7.19 -0.43
C PHE A 189 8.13 -6.71 0.51
N LYS A 190 8.25 -7.06 1.77
CA LYS A 190 7.40 -6.56 2.85
C LYS A 190 8.26 -6.02 3.99
N ILE A 191 7.71 -5.09 4.74
CA ILE A 191 8.32 -4.58 5.97
C ILE A 191 8.32 -5.70 7.02
N ALA A 192 9.50 -6.01 7.55
CA ALA A 192 9.68 -7.11 8.49
C ALA A 192 9.28 -6.76 9.93
N ASP A 193 9.50 -5.51 10.35
CA ASP A 193 9.21 -5.00 11.69
C ASP A 193 8.54 -3.62 11.59
N ASN A 194 7.68 -3.27 12.55
CA ASN A 194 7.05 -1.96 12.60
C ASN A 194 8.10 -0.82 12.68
N VAL A 195 7.89 0.24 11.92
CA VAL A 195 8.74 1.45 11.95
C VAL A 195 7.97 2.60 12.56
N TYR A 196 8.50 3.15 13.64
CA TYR A 196 7.91 4.29 14.36
C TYR A 196 8.77 5.52 14.22
N VAL A 197 8.13 6.69 14.18
CA VAL A 197 8.75 8.01 14.29
C VAL A 197 7.98 8.80 15.34
N ASN A 198 8.63 9.17 16.45
CA ASN A 198 8.00 9.87 17.59
C ASN A 198 6.71 9.16 18.08
N ASP A 199 6.77 7.84 18.24
CA ASP A 199 5.66 6.96 18.63
C ASP A 199 4.52 6.84 17.61
N VAL A 200 4.61 7.51 16.44
CA VAL A 200 3.68 7.35 15.33
C VAL A 200 4.14 6.19 14.44
N LEU A 201 3.27 5.23 14.18
CA LEU A 201 3.53 4.13 13.26
C LEU A 201 3.54 4.65 11.82
N VAL A 202 4.71 4.59 11.18
CA VAL A 202 4.92 5.09 9.80
C VAL A 202 4.81 3.97 8.78
N LEU A 203 5.51 2.86 9.05
CA LEU A 203 5.47 1.67 8.20
C LEU A 203 5.12 0.46 9.07
N PRO A 204 3.93 -0.09 8.92
CA PRO A 204 3.53 -1.28 9.67
C PRO A 204 4.23 -2.52 9.11
N LYS A 205 4.46 -3.49 9.98
CA LYS A 205 4.89 -4.83 9.59
C LYS A 205 3.91 -5.42 8.57
N GLY A 206 4.45 -6.01 7.52
CA GLY A 206 3.67 -6.60 6.44
C GLY A 206 3.34 -5.62 5.30
N ALA A 207 3.58 -4.32 5.46
CA ALA A 207 3.43 -3.35 4.39
C ALA A 207 4.26 -3.77 3.17
N LEU A 208 3.63 -3.82 2.00
CA LEU A 208 4.25 -4.26 0.76
C LEU A 208 5.11 -3.15 0.17
N GLY A 209 6.16 -3.53 -0.54
CA GLY A 209 7.00 -2.62 -1.27
C GLY A 209 7.55 -3.25 -2.55
N GLU A 210 8.00 -2.39 -3.43
CA GLU A 210 8.54 -2.76 -4.74
C GLU A 210 9.91 -2.15 -4.96
N GLY A 211 10.72 -2.88 -5.71
CA GLY A 211 12.03 -2.48 -6.15
C GLY A 211 12.35 -3.05 -7.52
N THR A 212 13.58 -2.82 -7.97
CA THR A 212 14.08 -3.34 -9.25
C THR A 212 15.48 -3.88 -9.05
N ILE A 213 15.77 -5.01 -9.67
CA ILE A 213 17.14 -5.54 -9.71
C ILE A 213 18.01 -4.61 -10.55
N LYS A 214 18.96 -3.95 -9.91
CA LYS A 214 19.87 -3.02 -10.56
C LYS A 214 21.03 -3.74 -11.27
N LYS A 215 21.53 -4.80 -10.63
CA LYS A 215 22.69 -5.56 -11.13
C LYS A 215 22.73 -6.96 -10.55
N VAL A 216 23.09 -7.91 -11.38
CA VAL A 216 23.37 -9.29 -10.98
C VAL A 216 24.81 -9.64 -11.31
N VAL A 217 25.53 -10.19 -10.35
CA VAL A 217 26.89 -10.74 -10.51
C VAL A 217 26.83 -12.22 -10.21
N GLN A 218 27.16 -13.03 -11.22
CA GLN A 218 27.21 -14.50 -11.04
C GLN A 218 28.50 -14.94 -10.33
N PRO A 219 28.43 -16.03 -9.56
CA PRO A 219 29.62 -16.61 -8.95
C PRO A 219 30.61 -17.12 -10.02
N ARG A 220 31.90 -16.97 -9.79
CA ARG A 220 32.97 -17.51 -10.65
C ARG A 220 33.89 -18.41 -9.86
N SER A 221 34.58 -19.35 -10.59
CA SER A 221 35.36 -20.46 -10.06
C SER A 221 36.55 -20.11 -9.17
N PHE A 222 36.88 -18.88 -8.86
CA PHE A 222 37.97 -18.46 -7.99
C PHE A 222 37.50 -17.47 -6.92
N GLY A 223 36.54 -17.89 -6.05
CA GLY A 223 36.23 -17.16 -4.83
C GLY A 223 35.49 -15.82 -5.04
N ARG A 224 34.86 -15.59 -6.20
CA ARG A 224 33.97 -14.44 -6.37
C ARG A 224 32.56 -14.86 -6.02
N ASP A 225 32.05 -14.27 -4.95
CA ASP A 225 30.67 -14.49 -4.48
C ASP A 225 29.62 -13.94 -5.47
N ALA A 226 28.45 -14.55 -5.46
CA ALA A 226 27.28 -14.03 -6.14
C ALA A 226 26.79 -12.73 -5.46
N ARG A 227 26.30 -11.78 -6.24
CA ARG A 227 25.74 -10.53 -5.72
C ARG A 227 24.56 -10.07 -6.56
N ILE A 228 23.50 -9.66 -5.88
CA ILE A 228 22.35 -8.99 -6.47
C ILE A 228 22.24 -7.62 -5.82
N ASP A 229 22.29 -6.57 -6.63
CA ASP A 229 22.06 -5.19 -6.19
C ASP A 229 20.59 -4.85 -6.51
N VAL A 230 19.81 -4.46 -5.50
CA VAL A 230 18.40 -4.08 -5.62
C VAL A 230 18.28 -2.59 -5.35
N ASP A 231 17.46 -1.92 -6.18
CA ASP A 231 17.05 -0.54 -5.98
C ASP A 231 15.62 -0.55 -5.47
N PHE A 232 15.40 -0.12 -4.22
CA PHE A 232 14.09 -0.08 -3.60
C PHE A 232 13.39 1.22 -3.99
N THR A 233 12.22 1.14 -4.62
CA THR A 233 11.56 2.30 -5.21
C THR A 233 10.50 2.91 -4.32
N HIS A 234 9.64 2.09 -3.73
CA HIS A 234 8.58 2.57 -2.83
C HIS A 234 8.06 1.47 -1.90
N VAL A 235 7.40 1.92 -0.85
CA VAL A 235 6.65 1.09 0.10
C VAL A 235 5.24 1.65 0.19
N TYR A 236 4.25 0.80 0.21
CA TYR A 236 2.86 1.18 0.46
C TYR A 236 2.69 1.38 1.97
N ALA A 237 2.59 2.65 2.39
CA ALA A 237 2.35 3.03 3.78
C ALA A 237 0.87 2.83 4.17
N LEU A 238 0.51 3.27 5.38
CA LEU A 238 -0.89 3.22 5.85
C LEU A 238 -1.82 4.16 5.07
N ASP A 239 -1.25 5.19 4.46
CA ASP A 239 -1.91 6.25 3.69
C ASP A 239 -1.88 5.99 2.16
#